data_31cbe23ff66f574e2455151227d47a01
#
_entry.id   31cbe23ff66f574e2455151227d47a01
#
_cell.length_a   1.000
_cell.length_b   1.000
_cell.length_c   1.000
_cell.angle_alpha   90.00
_cell.angle_beta   90.00
_cell.angle_gamma   90.00
#
_symmetry.space_group_name_H-M   'P 1'
#
loop_
_entity.id
_entity.type
_entity.pdbx_description
1 polymer ?
#
loop_
_entity_poly.entity_id
_entity_poly.type
_entity_poly.pdbx_seq_one_letter_code
_entity_poly.pdbx_strand_id
1 'polypeptide(L)'
;MSSGVLLRPARVEDAEPMRRVARDAYAHYVPRIGREPAPMTADYDQVITRGQAWVAEQRGQLVGLLVLVPADDHLLLEDIAVAPHRQGSGIGALLLNKAEEQAHASGLPEIRLYTNQAMTENLTYYPRHGYHETHRTTQDGYHRVYFVKTIYST
;
A
#
# COMPACT_ATOMS: atom_id res chain seq x y z
N MET A 1 16.65 -13.01 -11.59
CA MET A 1 16.69 -11.95 -12.57
C MET A 1 15.67 -10.86 -12.25
N SER A 2 16.08 -9.64 -12.36
CA SER A 2 15.17 -8.52 -12.13
C SER A 2 14.01 -8.58 -13.12
N SER A 3 12.81 -8.30 -12.64
CA SER A 3 11.60 -8.23 -13.47
C SER A 3 11.59 -7.00 -14.39
N GLY A 4 12.63 -6.17 -14.34
CA GLY A 4 12.66 -4.90 -15.05
C GLY A 4 11.82 -3.84 -14.38
N VAL A 5 11.42 -4.06 -13.11
CA VAL A 5 10.64 -3.11 -12.33
C VAL A 5 11.59 -2.14 -11.62
N LEU A 6 11.35 -0.85 -11.81
CA LEU A 6 12.07 0.21 -11.12
C LEU A 6 11.17 0.78 -10.02
N LEU A 7 11.64 0.75 -8.78
CA LEU A 7 10.98 1.45 -7.67
C LEU A 7 11.65 2.80 -7.52
N ARG A 8 10.87 3.86 -7.48
CA ARG A 8 11.38 5.22 -7.32
C ARG A 8 10.39 6.10 -6.58
N PRO A 9 10.86 7.23 -6.01
CA PRO A 9 9.94 8.22 -5.46
C PRO A 9 9.00 8.75 -6.54
N ALA A 10 7.75 9.00 -6.17
CA ALA A 10 6.77 9.53 -7.11
C ALA A 10 7.06 11.01 -7.40
N ARG A 11 6.77 11.41 -8.63
CA ARG A 11 6.88 12.80 -9.09
C ARG A 11 5.49 13.35 -9.36
N VAL A 12 5.39 14.66 -9.49
CA VAL A 12 4.10 15.35 -9.73
C VAL A 12 3.33 14.73 -10.90
N GLU A 13 4.02 14.41 -11.98
CA GLU A 13 3.40 13.82 -13.18
C GLU A 13 2.90 12.39 -12.98
N ASP A 14 3.23 11.76 -11.85
CA ASP A 14 2.77 10.40 -11.55
C ASP A 14 1.37 10.39 -10.92
N ALA A 15 0.86 11.53 -10.47
CA ALA A 15 -0.41 11.58 -9.72
C ALA A 15 -1.56 10.94 -10.48
N GLU A 16 -1.75 11.29 -11.75
CA GLU A 16 -2.85 10.75 -12.55
C GLU A 16 -2.67 9.26 -12.85
N PRO A 17 -1.48 8.79 -13.28
CA PRO A 17 -1.25 7.35 -13.40
C PRO A 17 -1.48 6.58 -12.10
N MET A 18 -1.12 7.15 -10.94
CA MET A 18 -1.36 6.53 -9.64
C MET A 18 -2.85 6.36 -9.37
N ARG A 19 -3.65 7.40 -9.67
CA ARG A 19 -5.11 7.32 -9.51
C ARG A 19 -5.69 6.19 -10.37
N ARG A 20 -5.21 6.04 -11.59
CA ARG A 20 -5.68 4.96 -12.48
C ARG A 20 -5.32 3.59 -11.95
N VAL A 21 -4.09 3.40 -11.47
CA VAL A 21 -3.68 2.12 -10.90
C VAL A 21 -4.55 1.79 -9.68
N ALA A 22 -4.76 2.75 -8.77
CA ALA A 22 -5.59 2.54 -7.59
C ALA A 22 -7.02 2.21 -7.98
N ARG A 23 -7.60 2.97 -8.91
CA ARG A 23 -8.98 2.74 -9.38
C ARG A 23 -9.14 1.35 -9.97
N ASP A 24 -8.23 0.97 -10.85
CA ASP A 24 -8.30 -0.34 -11.52
C ASP A 24 -8.07 -1.49 -10.55
N ALA A 25 -7.17 -1.32 -9.58
CA ALA A 25 -6.87 -2.36 -8.61
C ALA A 25 -8.00 -2.58 -7.61
N TYR A 26 -8.74 -1.54 -7.25
CA TYR A 26 -9.74 -1.60 -6.19
C TYR A 26 -11.20 -1.56 -6.66
N ALA A 27 -11.45 -1.34 -7.95
CA ALA A 27 -12.82 -1.23 -8.47
C ALA A 27 -13.71 -2.43 -8.14
N HIS A 28 -13.15 -3.64 -8.18
CA HIS A 28 -13.91 -4.86 -7.91
C HIS A 28 -14.33 -4.99 -6.43
N TYR A 29 -13.75 -4.20 -5.54
CA TYR A 29 -14.14 -4.21 -4.13
C TYR A 29 -15.32 -3.28 -3.84
N VAL A 30 -15.65 -2.35 -4.74
CA VAL A 30 -16.74 -1.40 -4.51
C VAL A 30 -18.07 -2.10 -4.21
N PRO A 31 -18.51 -3.13 -5.00
CA PRO A 31 -19.74 -3.84 -4.65
C PRO A 31 -19.69 -4.57 -3.31
N ARG A 32 -18.51 -5.08 -2.91
CA ARG A 32 -18.35 -5.79 -1.65
C ARG A 32 -18.44 -4.87 -0.45
N ILE A 33 -17.91 -3.65 -0.59
CA ILE A 33 -17.83 -2.67 0.50
C ILE A 33 -19.06 -1.77 0.54
N GLY A 34 -19.67 -1.54 -0.63
CA GLY A 34 -20.80 -0.63 -0.77
C GLY A 34 -20.38 0.82 -1.05
N ARG A 35 -19.10 1.08 -1.17
CA ARG A 35 -18.54 2.40 -1.50
C ARG A 35 -17.08 2.26 -1.91
N GLU A 36 -16.48 3.34 -2.39
CA GLU A 36 -15.10 3.34 -2.82
C GLU A 36 -14.14 3.21 -1.62
N PRO A 37 -13.19 2.25 -1.65
CA PRO A 37 -12.16 2.18 -0.62
C PRO A 37 -11.20 3.36 -0.73
N ALA A 38 -10.52 3.66 0.38
CA ALA A 38 -9.67 4.83 0.52
C ALA A 38 -8.64 5.04 -0.61
N PRO A 39 -7.94 4.00 -1.13
CA PRO A 39 -6.98 4.22 -2.21
C PRO A 39 -7.58 4.82 -3.48
N MET A 40 -8.87 4.62 -3.73
CA MET A 40 -9.54 5.17 -4.92
C MET A 40 -9.81 6.67 -4.81
N THR A 41 -9.84 7.22 -3.59
CA THR A 41 -10.17 8.62 -3.33
C THR A 41 -9.04 9.41 -2.69
N ALA A 42 -7.86 8.81 -2.57
CA ALA A 42 -6.70 9.46 -1.94
C ALA A 42 -6.23 10.67 -2.77
N ASP A 43 -5.69 11.66 -2.06
CA ASP A 43 -5.09 12.84 -2.68
C ASP A 43 -3.63 12.54 -3.02
N TYR A 44 -3.40 12.01 -4.21
CA TYR A 44 -2.05 11.62 -4.64
C TYR A 44 -1.13 12.82 -4.86
N ASP A 45 -1.68 13.96 -5.25
CA ASP A 45 -0.87 15.18 -5.38
C ASP A 45 -0.26 15.55 -4.02
N GLN A 46 -1.04 15.45 -2.95
CA GLN A 46 -0.59 15.80 -1.62
C GLN A 46 0.50 14.86 -1.11
N VAL A 47 0.30 13.54 -1.26
CA VAL A 47 1.28 12.56 -0.76
C VAL A 47 2.59 12.64 -1.55
N ILE A 48 2.54 12.97 -2.83
CA ILE A 48 3.72 13.20 -3.64
C ILE A 48 4.47 14.43 -3.13
N THR A 49 3.75 15.52 -2.91
CA THR A 49 4.35 16.78 -2.41
C THR A 49 5.02 16.57 -1.06
N ARG A 50 4.45 15.71 -0.20
CA ARG A 50 5.01 15.39 1.10
C ARG A 50 6.18 14.41 1.06
N GLY A 51 6.52 13.86 -0.12
CA GLY A 51 7.58 12.88 -0.25
C GLY A 51 7.22 11.52 0.34
N GLN A 52 5.95 11.17 0.40
CA GLN A 52 5.45 9.95 1.02
C GLN A 52 5.08 8.87 0.02
N ALA A 53 5.20 9.13 -1.27
CA ALA A 53 4.73 8.24 -2.31
C ALA A 53 5.89 7.63 -3.10
N TRP A 54 5.75 6.35 -3.41
CA TRP A 54 6.66 5.57 -4.24
C TRP A 54 5.88 4.92 -5.35
N VAL A 55 6.52 4.73 -6.49
CA VAL A 55 5.90 4.05 -7.64
C VAL A 55 6.79 2.94 -8.16
N ALA A 56 6.14 1.93 -8.71
CA ALA A 56 6.77 0.85 -9.44
C ALA A 56 6.51 1.08 -10.92
N GLU A 57 7.58 1.15 -11.70
CA GLU A 57 7.53 1.40 -13.13
C GLU A 57 8.14 0.24 -13.87
N GLN A 58 7.49 -0.19 -14.95
CA GLN A 58 8.01 -1.24 -15.80
C GLN A 58 7.78 -0.85 -17.26
N ARG A 59 8.83 -0.81 -18.04
CA ARG A 59 8.80 -0.42 -19.46
C ARG A 59 8.10 0.93 -19.67
N GLY A 60 8.40 1.89 -18.79
CA GLY A 60 7.83 3.22 -18.87
C GLY A 60 6.40 3.35 -18.39
N GLN A 61 5.79 2.27 -17.89
CA GLN A 61 4.42 2.29 -17.39
C GLN A 61 4.39 2.12 -15.88
N LEU A 62 3.53 2.90 -15.22
CA LEU A 62 3.30 2.76 -13.80
C LEU A 62 2.47 1.50 -13.56
N VAL A 63 3.00 0.58 -12.75
CA VAL A 63 2.34 -0.71 -12.47
C VAL A 63 2.06 -0.91 -10.99
N GLY A 64 2.52 -0.01 -10.14
CA GLY A 64 2.25 -0.11 -8.70
C GLY A 64 2.51 1.20 -7.99
N LEU A 65 1.96 1.33 -6.78
CA LEU A 65 2.16 2.49 -5.92
C LEU A 65 2.22 2.08 -4.46
N LEU A 66 2.84 2.94 -3.66
CA LEU A 66 2.99 2.75 -2.23
C LEU A 66 3.00 4.13 -1.56
N VAL A 67 2.19 4.30 -0.52
CA VAL A 67 2.17 5.53 0.27
C VAL A 67 2.53 5.18 1.71
N LEU A 68 3.57 5.80 2.23
CA LEU A 68 4.10 5.56 3.56
C LEU A 68 4.09 6.86 4.36
N VAL A 69 3.46 6.84 5.53
CA VAL A 69 3.35 8.01 6.39
C VAL A 69 4.05 7.71 7.72
N PRO A 70 5.22 8.33 7.99
CA PRO A 70 5.90 8.13 9.26
C PRO A 70 5.12 8.75 10.42
N ALA A 71 5.01 8.02 11.51
CA ALA A 71 4.51 8.51 12.79
C ALA A 71 5.64 8.42 13.81
N ASP A 72 5.36 8.78 15.07
CA ASP A 72 6.41 8.81 16.10
C ASP A 72 6.99 7.42 16.42
N ASP A 73 6.14 6.39 16.41
CA ASP A 73 6.49 5.05 16.85
C ASP A 73 6.23 3.95 15.82
N HIS A 74 5.81 4.32 14.61
CA HIS A 74 5.55 3.36 13.54
C HIS A 74 5.54 4.01 12.17
N LEU A 75 5.65 3.19 11.14
CA LEU A 75 5.43 3.62 9.77
C LEU A 75 4.03 3.15 9.34
N LEU A 76 3.18 4.08 8.94
CA LEU A 76 1.86 3.73 8.42
C LEU A 76 1.96 3.45 6.91
N LEU A 77 1.65 2.24 6.50
CA LEU A 77 1.46 1.89 5.11
C LEU A 77 0.01 2.27 4.76
N GLU A 78 -0.15 3.47 4.19
CA GLU A 78 -1.47 4.05 4.00
C GLU A 78 -2.17 3.50 2.76
N ASP A 79 -1.44 3.39 1.64
CA ASP A 79 -1.97 2.87 0.38
C ASP A 79 -0.94 1.99 -0.29
N ILE A 80 -1.41 0.91 -0.91
CA ILE A 80 -0.63 0.04 -1.77
C ILE A 80 -1.55 -0.48 -2.87
N ALA A 81 -1.08 -0.48 -4.10
CA ALA A 81 -1.84 -1.01 -5.22
C ALA A 81 -0.90 -1.52 -6.30
N VAL A 82 -1.34 -2.59 -6.97
CA VAL A 82 -0.66 -3.15 -8.14
C VAL A 82 -1.68 -3.22 -9.27
N ALA A 83 -1.29 -2.78 -10.47
CA ALA A 83 -2.15 -2.85 -11.65
C ALA A 83 -2.67 -4.28 -11.84
N PRO A 84 -3.96 -4.49 -12.13
CA PRO A 84 -4.55 -5.83 -12.22
C PRO A 84 -3.79 -6.78 -13.15
N HIS A 85 -3.32 -6.31 -14.30
CA HIS A 85 -2.60 -7.13 -15.26
C HIS A 85 -1.18 -7.53 -14.79
N ARG A 86 -0.72 -6.96 -13.67
CA ARG A 86 0.60 -7.25 -13.11
C ARG A 86 0.52 -7.90 -11.73
N GLN A 87 -0.66 -8.16 -11.22
CA GLN A 87 -0.82 -8.89 -9.96
C GLN A 87 -0.31 -10.32 -10.14
N GLY A 88 0.28 -10.86 -9.07
CA GLY A 88 0.88 -12.19 -9.11
C GLY A 88 2.29 -12.23 -9.72
N SER A 89 2.88 -11.08 -10.07
CA SER A 89 4.21 -11.01 -10.67
C SER A 89 5.31 -10.59 -9.68
N GLY A 90 4.98 -10.46 -8.38
CA GLY A 90 5.95 -10.11 -7.36
C GLY A 90 6.09 -8.61 -7.08
N ILE A 91 5.35 -7.76 -7.77
CA ILE A 91 5.42 -6.31 -7.55
C ILE A 91 4.95 -5.93 -6.15
N GLY A 92 3.87 -6.57 -5.67
CA GLY A 92 3.39 -6.33 -4.30
C GLY A 92 4.46 -6.61 -3.25
N ALA A 93 5.19 -7.71 -3.41
CA ALA A 93 6.29 -8.06 -2.51
C ALA A 93 7.41 -7.01 -2.56
N LEU A 94 7.74 -6.49 -3.75
CA LEU A 94 8.74 -5.43 -3.89
C LEU A 94 8.30 -4.17 -3.15
N LEU A 95 7.03 -3.81 -3.24
CA LEU A 95 6.48 -2.63 -2.55
C LEU A 95 6.52 -2.84 -1.04
N LEU A 96 6.15 -4.02 -0.54
CA LEU A 96 6.21 -4.33 0.89
C LEU A 96 7.66 -4.32 1.40
N ASN A 97 8.62 -4.81 0.61
CA ASN A 97 10.03 -4.73 0.97
C ASN A 97 10.50 -3.28 1.07
N LYS A 98 10.00 -2.41 0.18
CA LYS A 98 10.31 -0.98 0.23
C LYS A 98 9.81 -0.35 1.53
N ALA A 99 8.62 -0.73 1.98
CA ALA A 99 8.09 -0.26 3.25
C ALA A 99 9.02 -0.66 4.41
N GLU A 100 9.53 -1.89 4.41
CA GLU A 100 10.47 -2.36 5.44
C GLU A 100 11.79 -1.58 5.39
N GLU A 101 12.33 -1.32 4.20
CA GLU A 101 13.54 -0.51 4.04
C GLU A 101 13.33 0.89 4.61
N GLN A 102 12.18 1.50 4.35
CA GLN A 102 11.89 2.85 4.84
C GLN A 102 11.70 2.87 6.35
N ALA A 103 11.06 1.86 6.93
CA ALA A 103 10.92 1.74 8.38
C ALA A 103 12.31 1.62 9.03
N HIS A 104 13.18 0.79 8.46
CA HIS A 104 14.56 0.63 8.91
C HIS A 104 15.32 1.94 8.83
N ALA A 105 15.28 2.61 7.67
CA ALA A 105 16.00 3.86 7.46
C ALA A 105 15.55 4.96 8.39
N SER A 106 14.28 4.95 8.80
CA SER A 106 13.71 5.95 9.70
C SER A 106 13.82 5.56 11.18
N GLY A 107 14.36 4.38 11.50
CA GLY A 107 14.47 3.91 12.87
C GLY A 107 13.14 3.56 13.51
N LEU A 108 12.12 3.25 12.71
CA LEU A 108 10.79 2.93 13.21
C LEU A 108 10.67 1.42 13.45
N PRO A 109 10.15 1.01 14.64
CA PRO A 109 10.19 -0.40 15.03
C PRO A 109 9.15 -1.29 14.35
N GLU A 110 8.11 -0.71 13.76
CA GLU A 110 7.03 -1.49 13.17
C GLU A 110 6.34 -0.75 12.05
N ILE A 111 5.68 -1.53 11.18
CA ILE A 111 4.80 -1.04 10.13
C ILE A 111 3.38 -1.38 10.53
N ARG A 112 2.46 -0.43 10.42
CA ARG A 112 1.03 -0.64 10.63
C ARG A 112 0.25 -0.39 9.36
N LEU A 113 -0.80 -1.15 9.16
CA LEU A 113 -1.74 -0.93 8.08
C LEU A 113 -3.13 -1.38 8.51
N TYR A 114 -4.13 -0.95 7.77
CA TYR A 114 -5.46 -1.51 7.90
C TYR A 114 -6.04 -1.77 6.51
N THR A 115 -6.95 -2.75 6.45
CA THR A 115 -7.66 -3.10 5.25
C THR A 115 -9.14 -3.25 5.59
N ASN A 116 -9.99 -3.34 4.58
CA ASN A 116 -11.41 -3.56 4.80
C ASN A 116 -11.68 -5.07 4.98
N GLN A 117 -12.56 -5.41 5.90
CA GLN A 117 -12.96 -6.79 6.15
C GLN A 117 -13.48 -7.50 4.89
N ALA A 118 -14.09 -6.76 3.97
CA ALA A 118 -14.61 -7.30 2.72
C ALA A 118 -13.51 -7.67 1.72
N MET A 119 -12.30 -7.19 1.93
CA MET A 119 -11.14 -7.54 1.11
C MET A 119 -10.50 -8.81 1.65
N THR A 120 -11.24 -9.91 1.51
CA THR A 120 -10.86 -11.20 2.11
C THR A 120 -9.50 -11.72 1.66
N GLU A 121 -9.10 -11.41 0.44
CA GLU A 121 -7.77 -11.76 -0.08
C GLU A 121 -6.65 -11.16 0.77
N ASN A 122 -6.84 -9.92 1.25
CA ASN A 122 -5.85 -9.23 2.07
C ASN A 122 -5.70 -9.85 3.47
N LEU A 123 -6.77 -10.44 3.99
CA LEU A 123 -6.73 -11.08 5.31
C LEU A 123 -5.82 -12.31 5.33
N THR A 124 -5.51 -12.87 4.17
CA THR A 124 -4.56 -13.97 3.99
C THR A 124 -3.20 -13.45 3.50
N TYR A 125 -3.22 -12.45 2.63
CA TYR A 125 -2.03 -11.91 1.99
C TYR A 125 -1.06 -11.29 3.01
N TYR A 126 -1.54 -10.42 3.88
CA TYR A 126 -0.66 -9.74 4.84
C TYR A 126 -0.03 -10.70 5.85
N PRO A 127 -0.74 -11.67 6.43
CA PRO A 127 -0.09 -12.66 7.28
C PRO A 127 1.03 -13.44 6.60
N ARG A 128 0.91 -13.72 5.31
CA ARG A 128 1.97 -14.39 4.53
C ARG A 128 3.23 -13.54 4.42
N HIS A 129 3.11 -12.24 4.60
CA HIS A 129 4.24 -11.30 4.52
C HIS A 129 4.72 -10.86 5.90
N GLY A 130 4.35 -11.59 6.95
CA GLY A 130 4.85 -11.35 8.29
C GLY A 130 4.03 -10.37 9.11
N TYR A 131 2.89 -9.94 8.60
CA TYR A 131 1.98 -9.09 9.35
C TYR A 131 1.05 -9.94 10.20
N HIS A 132 0.66 -9.44 11.37
CA HIS A 132 -0.35 -10.12 12.19
C HIS A 132 -1.47 -9.16 12.54
N GLU A 133 -2.68 -9.70 12.62
CA GLU A 133 -3.87 -8.94 12.94
C GLU A 133 -3.85 -8.57 14.42
N THR A 134 -4.16 -7.30 14.73
CA THR A 134 -4.19 -6.82 16.10
C THR A 134 -5.61 -6.59 16.60
N HIS A 135 -6.48 -5.98 15.80
CA HIS A 135 -7.85 -5.70 16.19
C HIS A 135 -8.70 -5.32 14.98
N ARG A 136 -10.00 -5.21 15.20
CA ARG A 136 -10.96 -4.76 14.18
C ARG A 136 -11.83 -3.66 14.77
N THR A 137 -12.17 -2.69 13.93
CA THR A 137 -13.05 -1.59 14.31
C THR A 137 -14.01 -1.26 13.18
N THR A 138 -15.06 -0.51 13.52
CA THR A 138 -15.92 0.13 12.52
C THR A 138 -15.72 1.64 12.68
N GLN A 139 -15.32 2.29 11.59
CA GLN A 139 -15.07 3.73 11.60
C GLN A 139 -15.61 4.33 10.31
N ASP A 140 -16.46 5.35 10.44
CA ASP A 140 -17.10 6.02 9.30
C ASP A 140 -17.83 5.05 8.36
N GLY A 141 -18.38 3.97 8.93
CA GLY A 141 -19.10 2.95 8.18
C GLY A 141 -18.20 1.90 7.52
N TYR A 142 -16.88 1.98 7.68
CA TYR A 142 -15.95 0.98 7.18
C TYR A 142 -15.60 -0.01 8.29
N HIS A 143 -15.62 -1.31 7.95
CA HIS A 143 -15.19 -2.39 8.84
C HIS A 143 -13.72 -2.65 8.60
N ARG A 144 -12.86 -2.15 9.48
CA ARG A 144 -11.41 -2.18 9.33
C ARG A 144 -10.76 -3.31 10.11
N VAL A 145 -9.78 -3.95 9.48
CA VAL A 145 -8.93 -4.97 10.10
C VAL A 145 -7.51 -4.41 10.15
N TYR A 146 -6.93 -4.36 11.34
CA TYR A 146 -5.62 -3.75 11.58
C TYR A 146 -4.54 -4.80 11.69
N PHE A 147 -3.40 -4.53 11.03
CA PHE A 147 -2.24 -5.41 10.98
C PHE A 147 -0.97 -4.67 11.39
N VAL A 148 -0.04 -5.40 11.99
CA VAL A 148 1.27 -4.89 12.38
C VAL A 148 2.35 -5.87 11.95
N LYS A 149 3.47 -5.33 11.46
CA LYS A 149 4.69 -6.11 11.24
C LYS A 149 5.82 -5.47 12.05
N THR A 150 6.45 -6.25 12.93
CA THR A 150 7.60 -5.81 13.71
C THR A 150 8.84 -5.85 12.83
N ILE A 151 9.59 -4.75 12.79
CA ILE A 151 10.80 -4.61 11.97
C ILE A 151 12.05 -4.84 12.83
N TYR A 152 12.07 -4.27 14.04
CA TYR A 152 13.15 -4.48 14.97
C TYR A 152 12.70 -5.42 16.06
N SER A 153 13.45 -6.49 16.25
CA SER A 153 13.34 -7.33 17.43
C SER A 153 14.54 -7.03 18.32
N THR A 154 14.30 -6.71 19.56
CA THR A 154 15.36 -6.49 20.54
C THR A 154 15.68 -7.78 21.27
#